data_75005a3296cb34bdfb621c0420feb81e
#
_entry.id   75005a3296cb34bdfb621c0420feb81e
#
_cell.length_a   1.000
_cell.length_b   1.000
_cell.length_c   1.000
_cell.angle_alpha   90.00
_cell.angle_beta   90.00
_cell.angle_gamma   90.00
#
_symmetry.space_group_name_H-M   'P 1'
#
loop_
_entity.id
_entity.type
_entity.pdbx_description
1 polymer ?
#
loop_
_entity_poly.entity_id
_entity_poly.type
_entity_poly.pdbx_seq_one_letter_code
_entity_poly.pdbx_strand_id
1 'polypeptide(L)'
;CRASGYMFFASWFPTFLQETRDVSVKDSGYLQALVFTGTLTGCLCGGWLTDWIWRRPGDLRLSRSGVGATFLLGCAGLILAAWFVQSTSLAVILLASGAFFAALAGPCAFAATIDIGGDHVPQVFGLMNMTGNLAAAACPILVAELFEWTSNWTVVLLVFAVIYLGGAVSWSLVDCRRVIGRPPAS
;
A
#
# COMPACT_ATOMS: atom_id res chain seq x y z
N CYS A 1 3.18 6.44 1.26
CA CYS A 1 2.67 5.71 0.11
C CYS A 1 1.50 4.78 0.50
N ARG A 2 1.72 3.73 1.33
CA ARG A 2 0.66 2.75 1.69
C ARG A 2 -0.57 3.40 2.35
N ALA A 3 -0.38 4.29 3.30
CA ALA A 3 -1.47 4.95 4.01
C ALA A 3 -2.32 5.83 3.09
N SER A 4 -1.69 6.57 2.17
CA SER A 4 -2.37 7.36 1.15
C SER A 4 -3.23 6.47 0.22
N GLY A 5 -2.67 5.38 -0.29
CA GLY A 5 -3.42 4.45 -1.13
C GLY A 5 -4.58 3.76 -0.40
N TYR A 6 -4.41 3.42 0.89
CA TYR A 6 -5.52 2.93 1.71
C TYR A 6 -6.66 3.96 1.81
N MET A 7 -6.33 5.24 2.00
CA MET A 7 -7.33 6.31 2.07
C MET A 7 -8.05 6.54 0.74
N PHE A 8 -7.40 6.33 -0.41
CA PHE A 8 -8.09 6.32 -1.69
C PHE A 8 -9.20 5.25 -1.72
N PHE A 9 -8.86 4.02 -1.38
CA PHE A 9 -9.85 2.94 -1.32
C PHE A 9 -10.95 3.19 -0.27
N ALA A 10 -10.61 3.84 0.86
CA ALA A 10 -11.57 4.12 1.92
C ALA A 10 -12.55 5.24 1.58
N SER A 11 -12.10 6.27 0.86
CA SER A 11 -12.87 7.51 0.66
C SER A 11 -13.42 7.67 -0.75
N TRP A 12 -12.62 7.34 -1.78
CA TRP A 12 -12.94 7.69 -3.16
C TRP A 12 -13.32 6.51 -4.05
N PHE A 13 -13.02 5.29 -3.63
CA PHE A 13 -13.28 4.11 -4.45
C PHE A 13 -14.76 3.92 -4.81
N PRO A 14 -15.74 4.13 -3.91
CA PRO A 14 -17.15 4.08 -4.29
C PRO A 14 -17.53 5.13 -5.33
N THR A 15 -17.07 6.38 -5.14
CA THR A 15 -17.34 7.48 -6.09
C THR A 15 -16.71 7.19 -7.46
N PHE A 16 -15.48 6.69 -7.48
CA PHE A 16 -14.84 6.21 -8.71
C PHE A 16 -15.68 5.19 -9.46
N LEU A 17 -16.24 4.19 -8.76
CA LEU A 17 -17.08 3.17 -9.38
C LEU A 17 -18.41 3.73 -9.90
N GLN A 18 -19.02 4.64 -9.16
CA GLN A 18 -20.28 5.27 -9.56
C GLN A 18 -20.09 6.14 -10.82
N GLU A 19 -19.06 6.95 -10.86
CA GLU A 19 -18.83 7.89 -11.96
C GLU A 19 -18.23 7.26 -13.22
N THR A 20 -17.41 6.20 -13.07
CA THR A 20 -16.72 5.60 -14.23
C THR A 20 -17.38 4.34 -14.75
N ARG A 21 -18.21 3.68 -13.97
CA ARG A 21 -18.75 2.35 -14.25
C ARG A 21 -20.26 2.24 -14.06
N ASP A 22 -20.96 3.33 -13.79
CA ASP A 22 -22.41 3.39 -13.55
C ASP A 22 -22.90 2.39 -12.47
N VAL A 23 -22.05 2.11 -11.47
CA VAL A 23 -22.37 1.20 -10.37
C VAL A 23 -23.28 1.92 -9.38
N SER A 24 -24.34 1.24 -8.89
CA SER A 24 -25.24 1.84 -7.89
C SER A 24 -24.50 2.13 -6.57
N VAL A 25 -25.02 3.10 -5.79
CA VAL A 25 -24.47 3.44 -4.46
C VAL A 25 -24.41 2.20 -3.56
N LYS A 26 -25.45 1.35 -3.61
CA LYS A 26 -25.52 0.12 -2.82
C LYS A 26 -24.45 -0.89 -3.25
N ASP A 27 -24.31 -1.11 -4.54
CA ASP A 27 -23.35 -2.10 -5.07
C ASP A 27 -21.90 -1.61 -4.89
N SER A 28 -21.64 -0.31 -5.04
CA SER A 28 -20.31 0.27 -4.77
C SER A 28 -19.88 0.07 -3.29
N GLY A 29 -20.83 0.10 -2.34
CA GLY A 29 -20.60 -0.24 -0.95
C GLY A 29 -20.21 -1.71 -0.74
N TYR A 30 -20.88 -2.65 -1.42
CA TYR A 30 -20.50 -4.07 -1.36
C TYR A 30 -19.12 -4.32 -1.98
N LEU A 31 -18.81 -3.68 -3.10
CA LEU A 31 -17.50 -3.79 -3.73
C LEU A 31 -16.39 -3.19 -2.86
N GLN A 32 -16.68 -2.10 -2.15
CA GLN A 32 -15.75 -1.54 -1.17
C GLN A 32 -15.52 -2.49 0.01
N ALA A 33 -16.57 -3.15 0.51
CA ALA A 33 -16.44 -4.16 1.56
C ALA A 33 -15.54 -5.34 1.11
N LEU A 34 -15.62 -5.74 -0.17
CA LEU A 34 -14.74 -6.74 -0.75
C LEU A 34 -13.27 -6.29 -0.71
N VAL A 35 -12.99 -5.03 -1.08
CA VAL A 35 -11.62 -4.46 -1.00
C VAL A 35 -11.11 -4.46 0.44
N PHE A 36 -11.93 -4.10 1.41
CA PHE A 36 -11.53 -4.12 2.82
C PHE A 36 -11.31 -5.53 3.35
N THR A 37 -12.12 -6.50 2.94
CA THR A 37 -11.90 -7.92 3.25
C THR A 37 -10.57 -8.40 2.67
N GLY A 38 -10.26 -8.02 1.42
CA GLY A 38 -8.96 -8.26 0.81
C GLY A 38 -7.81 -7.61 1.58
N THR A 39 -7.98 -6.38 2.04
CA THR A 39 -6.99 -5.67 2.86
C THR A 39 -6.75 -6.36 4.20
N LEU A 40 -7.81 -6.79 4.89
CA LEU A 40 -7.71 -7.51 6.15
C LEU A 40 -6.95 -8.84 5.98
N THR A 41 -7.36 -9.65 5.00
CA THR A 41 -6.70 -10.93 4.71
C THR A 41 -5.25 -10.71 4.26
N GLY A 42 -4.97 -9.67 3.48
CA GLY A 42 -3.62 -9.27 3.09
C GLY A 42 -2.73 -8.95 4.29
N CYS A 43 -3.22 -8.20 5.27
CA CYS A 43 -2.47 -7.92 6.50
C CYS A 43 -2.14 -9.19 7.28
N LEU A 44 -3.10 -10.10 7.43
CA LEU A 44 -2.89 -11.37 8.15
C LEU A 44 -1.88 -12.26 7.42
N CYS A 45 -2.07 -12.46 6.12
CA CYS A 45 -1.15 -13.24 5.28
C CYS A 45 0.24 -12.62 5.21
N GLY A 46 0.33 -11.29 5.17
CA GLY A 46 1.59 -10.55 5.10
C GLY A 46 2.46 -10.78 6.33
N GLY A 47 1.88 -10.78 7.53
CA GLY A 47 2.60 -11.10 8.77
C GLY A 47 3.17 -12.51 8.73
N TRP A 48 2.32 -13.50 8.45
CA TRP A 48 2.75 -14.90 8.34
C TRP A 48 3.84 -15.09 7.28
N LEU A 49 3.68 -14.51 6.10
CA LEU A 49 4.63 -14.64 5.00
C LEU A 49 5.99 -13.99 5.32
N THR A 50 5.98 -12.81 5.94
CA THR A 50 7.17 -12.10 6.38
C THR A 50 7.99 -12.93 7.37
N ASP A 51 7.32 -13.55 8.35
CA ASP A 51 7.95 -14.43 9.33
C ASP A 51 8.43 -15.74 8.71
N TRP A 52 7.67 -16.32 7.78
CA TRP A 52 8.05 -17.54 7.09
C TRP A 52 9.30 -17.35 6.21
N ILE A 53 9.39 -16.24 5.48
CA ILE A 53 10.57 -15.90 4.69
C ILE A 53 11.79 -15.71 5.60
N TRP A 54 11.61 -14.99 6.73
CA TRP A 54 12.72 -14.78 7.65
C TRP A 54 13.26 -16.08 8.25
N ARG A 55 12.37 -17.03 8.58
CA ARG A 55 12.76 -18.32 9.17
C ARG A 55 13.54 -19.22 8.22
N ARG A 56 13.41 -19.06 6.91
CA ARG A 56 14.07 -19.94 5.92
C ARG A 56 15.47 -19.45 5.53
N PRO A 57 15.63 -18.33 4.82
CA PRO A 57 16.96 -17.82 4.44
C PRO A 57 17.66 -17.06 5.56
N GLY A 58 16.98 -16.63 6.63
CA GLY A 58 17.54 -15.81 7.69
C GLY A 58 17.97 -14.40 7.28
N ASP A 59 17.57 -13.95 6.09
CA ASP A 59 17.95 -12.64 5.56
C ASP A 59 16.88 -11.59 5.88
N LEU A 60 17.20 -10.71 6.83
CA LEU A 60 16.34 -9.60 7.24
C LEU A 60 16.01 -8.65 6.09
N ARG A 61 16.96 -8.37 5.22
CA ARG A 61 16.74 -7.47 4.08
C ARG A 61 15.74 -8.06 3.12
N LEU A 62 15.84 -9.35 2.80
CA LEU A 62 14.89 -10.02 1.93
C LEU A 62 13.49 -10.09 2.57
N SER A 63 13.40 -10.50 3.83
CA SER A 63 12.15 -10.68 4.56
C SER A 63 11.39 -9.37 4.81
N ARG A 64 12.08 -8.23 4.94
CA ARG A 64 11.47 -6.93 5.20
C ARG A 64 11.40 -6.09 3.93
N SER A 65 12.57 -5.68 3.42
CA SER A 65 12.67 -4.74 2.29
C SER A 65 12.26 -5.39 0.98
N GLY A 66 12.71 -6.61 0.71
CA GLY A 66 12.38 -7.34 -0.52
C GLY A 66 10.89 -7.64 -0.63
N VAL A 67 10.29 -8.16 0.44
CA VAL A 67 8.85 -8.45 0.49
C VAL A 67 8.03 -7.15 0.34
N GLY A 68 8.39 -6.10 1.11
CA GLY A 68 7.71 -4.80 1.02
C GLY A 68 7.76 -4.20 -0.38
N ALA A 69 8.95 -4.17 -1.01
CA ALA A 69 9.14 -3.65 -2.36
C ALA A 69 8.35 -4.45 -3.40
N THR A 70 8.42 -5.78 -3.37
CA THR A 70 7.77 -6.67 -4.34
C THR A 70 6.24 -6.51 -4.29
N PHE A 71 5.66 -6.42 -3.10
CA PHE A 71 4.21 -6.29 -2.97
C PHE A 71 3.71 -4.89 -3.36
N LEU A 72 4.44 -3.82 -3.06
CA LEU A 72 4.07 -2.49 -3.54
C LEU A 72 4.22 -2.37 -5.06
N LEU A 73 5.23 -3.01 -5.65
CA LEU A 73 5.39 -3.10 -7.10
C LEU A 73 4.21 -3.87 -7.74
N GLY A 74 3.82 -5.00 -7.14
CA GLY A 74 2.66 -5.77 -7.56
C GLY A 74 1.36 -4.96 -7.48
N CYS A 75 1.16 -4.20 -6.40
CA CYS A 75 0.03 -3.28 -6.26
C CYS A 75 0.01 -2.23 -7.39
N ALA A 76 1.14 -1.56 -7.66
CA ALA A 76 1.24 -0.59 -8.74
C ALA A 76 0.91 -1.21 -10.11
N GLY A 77 1.43 -2.40 -10.38
CA GLY A 77 1.14 -3.14 -11.62
C GLY A 77 -0.34 -3.49 -11.78
N LEU A 78 -1.01 -3.91 -10.70
CA LEU A 78 -2.44 -4.22 -10.71
C LEU A 78 -3.32 -2.99 -10.91
N ILE A 79 -2.94 -1.83 -10.32
CA ILE A 79 -3.62 -0.55 -10.56
C ILE A 79 -3.46 -0.14 -12.03
N LEU A 80 -2.26 -0.25 -12.60
CA LEU A 80 -2.03 0.04 -14.00
C LEU A 80 -2.77 -0.94 -14.92
N ALA A 81 -2.82 -2.23 -14.59
CA ALA A 81 -3.59 -3.21 -15.34
C ALA A 81 -5.10 -2.90 -15.33
N ALA A 82 -5.64 -2.41 -14.21
CA ALA A 82 -7.04 -2.02 -14.10
C ALA A 82 -7.41 -0.89 -15.05
N TRP A 83 -6.47 -0.05 -15.45
CA TRP A 83 -6.68 1.02 -16.43
C TRP A 83 -7.06 0.48 -17.81
N PHE A 84 -6.40 -0.59 -18.26
CA PHE A 84 -6.62 -1.14 -19.61
C PHE A 84 -7.90 -1.99 -19.73
N VAL A 85 -8.60 -2.21 -18.60
CA VAL A 85 -9.74 -3.11 -18.54
C VAL A 85 -11.06 -2.34 -18.65
N GLN A 86 -11.90 -2.73 -19.62
CA GLN A 86 -13.24 -2.15 -19.83
C GLN A 86 -14.31 -2.78 -18.90
N SER A 87 -14.13 -4.03 -18.51
CA SER A 87 -15.08 -4.73 -17.64
C SER A 87 -14.98 -4.21 -16.19
N THR A 88 -16.12 -3.73 -15.67
CA THR A 88 -16.23 -3.25 -14.28
C THR A 88 -15.81 -4.32 -13.27
N SER A 89 -16.29 -5.55 -13.43
CA SER A 89 -15.98 -6.65 -12.51
C SER A 89 -14.49 -6.95 -12.50
N LEU A 90 -13.85 -7.00 -13.67
CA LEU A 90 -12.42 -7.27 -13.76
C LEU A 90 -11.58 -6.11 -13.20
N ALA A 91 -11.97 -4.86 -13.46
CA ALA A 91 -11.30 -3.68 -12.88
C ALA A 91 -11.37 -3.70 -11.35
N VAL A 92 -12.53 -4.00 -10.77
CA VAL A 92 -12.71 -4.13 -9.31
C VAL A 92 -11.86 -5.26 -8.74
N ILE A 93 -11.80 -6.42 -9.38
CA ILE A 93 -10.97 -7.54 -8.94
C ILE A 93 -9.48 -7.15 -8.96
N LEU A 94 -9.02 -6.46 -10.00
CA LEU A 94 -7.63 -5.99 -10.09
C LEU A 94 -7.32 -4.96 -8.99
N LEU A 95 -8.20 -4.00 -8.76
CA LEU A 95 -8.02 -2.99 -7.71
C LEU A 95 -8.09 -3.61 -6.31
N ALA A 96 -9.01 -4.54 -6.06
CA ALA A 96 -9.09 -5.27 -4.80
C ALA A 96 -7.84 -6.14 -4.57
N SER A 97 -7.34 -6.80 -5.61
CA SER A 97 -6.07 -7.51 -5.56
C SER A 97 -4.90 -6.57 -5.29
N GLY A 98 -4.89 -5.37 -5.88
CA GLY A 98 -3.90 -4.34 -5.59
C GLY A 98 -3.92 -3.92 -4.13
N ALA A 99 -5.09 -3.69 -3.55
CA ALA A 99 -5.25 -3.37 -2.14
C ALA A 99 -4.77 -4.52 -1.23
N PHE A 100 -5.06 -5.78 -1.59
CA PHE A 100 -4.52 -6.95 -0.90
C PHE A 100 -2.99 -6.98 -0.93
N PHE A 101 -2.36 -6.75 -2.09
CA PHE A 101 -0.89 -6.68 -2.20
C PHE A 101 -0.30 -5.53 -1.38
N ALA A 102 -0.90 -4.34 -1.40
CA ALA A 102 -0.47 -3.23 -0.55
C ALA A 102 -0.58 -3.56 0.94
N ALA A 103 -1.61 -4.32 1.33
CA ALA A 103 -1.82 -4.76 2.69
C ALA A 103 -0.78 -5.80 3.15
N LEU A 104 -0.36 -6.74 2.26
CA LEU A 104 0.72 -7.68 2.52
C LEU A 104 2.04 -6.98 2.92
N ALA A 105 2.32 -5.80 2.36
CA ALA A 105 3.50 -5.01 2.71
C ALA A 105 3.39 -4.33 4.10
N GLY A 106 2.22 -4.30 4.73
CA GLY A 106 1.98 -3.63 6.00
C GLY A 106 2.83 -4.17 7.15
N PRO A 107 2.74 -5.47 7.46
CA PRO A 107 3.50 -6.09 8.54
C PRO A 107 5.02 -5.95 8.39
N CYS A 108 5.53 -5.91 7.15
CA CYS A 108 6.95 -5.64 6.89
C CYS A 108 7.40 -4.29 7.47
N ALA A 109 6.55 -3.26 7.40
CA ALA A 109 6.88 -1.94 7.91
C ALA A 109 7.00 -1.93 9.44
N PHE A 110 6.08 -2.60 10.14
CA PHE A 110 6.13 -2.72 11.59
C PHE A 110 7.34 -3.54 12.03
N ALA A 111 7.61 -4.67 11.38
CA ALA A 111 8.77 -5.50 11.68
C ALA A 111 10.09 -4.76 11.40
N ALA A 112 10.20 -4.06 10.27
CA ALA A 112 11.38 -3.25 9.94
C ALA A 112 11.61 -2.14 10.99
N THR A 113 10.54 -1.51 11.49
CA THR A 113 10.63 -0.49 12.54
C THR A 113 11.24 -1.06 13.82
N ILE A 114 10.90 -2.29 14.19
CA ILE A 114 11.45 -2.98 15.35
C ILE A 114 12.92 -3.34 15.09
N ASP A 115 13.22 -3.91 13.93
CA ASP A 115 14.58 -4.37 13.59
C ASP A 115 15.57 -3.20 13.51
N ILE A 116 15.17 -2.05 12.92
CA ILE A 116 16.03 -0.87 12.76
C ILE A 116 16.07 -0.02 14.03
N GLY A 117 14.97 0.06 14.78
CA GLY A 117 14.78 0.99 15.88
C GLY A 117 15.67 0.72 17.09
N GLY A 118 16.01 -0.54 17.40
CA GLY A 118 16.78 -0.89 18.59
C GLY A 118 16.18 -0.25 19.85
N ASP A 119 16.97 0.57 20.55
CA ASP A 119 16.51 1.29 21.75
C ASP A 119 15.57 2.48 21.42
N HIS A 120 15.41 2.82 20.14
CA HIS A 120 14.60 3.95 19.64
C HIS A 120 13.32 3.52 18.91
N VAL A 121 12.85 2.28 19.09
CA VAL A 121 11.64 1.76 18.43
C VAL A 121 10.42 2.69 18.59
N PRO A 122 10.09 3.24 19.78
CA PRO A 122 8.94 4.12 19.92
C PRO A 122 9.03 5.38 19.07
N GLN A 123 10.21 5.98 18.94
CA GLN A 123 10.45 7.20 18.15
C GLN A 123 10.33 6.91 16.65
N VAL A 124 10.96 5.83 16.19
CA VAL A 124 10.89 5.40 14.77
C VAL A 124 9.46 5.04 14.39
N PHE A 125 8.76 4.32 15.25
CA PHE A 125 7.36 3.95 15.05
C PHE A 125 6.45 5.18 15.03
N GLY A 126 6.66 6.12 15.98
CA GLY A 126 5.91 7.39 16.03
C GLY A 126 6.11 8.23 14.77
N LEU A 127 7.35 8.35 14.28
CA LEU A 127 7.68 9.09 13.05
C LEU A 127 7.04 8.42 11.81
N MET A 128 7.11 7.10 11.72
CA MET A 128 6.49 6.33 10.65
C MET A 128 4.96 6.55 10.61
N ASN A 129 4.29 6.46 11.77
CA ASN A 129 2.84 6.67 11.86
C ASN A 129 2.45 8.11 11.58
N MET A 130 3.19 9.08 12.12
CA MET A 130 2.93 10.50 11.87
C MET A 130 3.00 10.81 10.37
N THR A 131 4.08 10.40 9.69
CA THR A 131 4.25 10.59 8.25
C THR A 131 3.15 9.88 7.45
N GLY A 132 2.80 8.66 7.86
CA GLY A 132 1.72 7.90 7.24
C GLY A 132 0.36 8.58 7.37
N ASN A 133 0.02 9.08 8.55
CA ASN A 133 -1.25 9.77 8.81
C ASN A 133 -1.34 11.13 8.11
N LEU A 134 -0.23 11.88 8.03
CA LEU A 134 -0.19 13.12 7.24
C LEU A 134 -0.44 12.84 5.75
N ALA A 135 0.18 11.82 5.20
CA ALA A 135 -0.06 11.40 3.82
C ALA A 135 -1.49 10.90 3.60
N ALA A 136 -2.07 10.21 4.59
CA ALA A 136 -3.46 9.77 4.55
C ALA A 136 -4.43 10.97 4.59
N ALA A 137 -4.18 11.95 5.44
CA ALA A 137 -5.01 13.16 5.55
C ALA A 137 -4.93 14.04 4.28
N ALA A 138 -3.78 14.10 3.63
CA ALA A 138 -3.61 14.83 2.37
C ALA A 138 -4.28 14.12 1.18
N CYS A 139 -4.51 12.82 1.26
CA CYS A 139 -5.01 12.01 0.13
C CYS A 139 -6.37 12.46 -0.40
N PRO A 140 -7.42 12.69 0.41
CA PRO A 140 -8.71 13.15 -0.12
C PRO A 140 -8.62 14.48 -0.84
N ILE A 141 -7.80 15.41 -0.34
CA ILE A 141 -7.57 16.72 -0.95
C ILE A 141 -6.87 16.55 -2.30
N LEU A 142 -5.80 15.75 -2.33
CA LEU A 142 -5.05 15.46 -3.56
C LEU A 142 -5.96 14.88 -4.64
N VAL A 143 -6.85 13.94 -4.29
CA VAL A 143 -7.76 13.32 -5.25
C VAL A 143 -8.79 14.35 -5.76
N ALA A 144 -9.37 15.15 -4.86
CA ALA A 144 -10.32 16.19 -5.24
C ALA A 144 -9.71 17.18 -6.23
N GLU A 145 -8.56 17.76 -5.90
CA GLU A 145 -7.83 18.71 -6.77
C GLU A 145 -7.47 18.08 -8.12
N LEU A 146 -6.92 16.86 -8.12
CA LEU A 146 -6.59 16.16 -9.36
C LEU A 146 -7.82 15.95 -10.23
N PHE A 147 -8.94 15.60 -9.63
CA PHE A 147 -10.18 15.37 -10.36
C PHE A 147 -10.80 16.68 -10.86
N GLU A 148 -10.79 17.75 -10.07
CA GLU A 148 -11.24 19.08 -10.51
C GLU A 148 -10.45 19.60 -11.71
N TRP A 149 -9.13 19.41 -11.73
CA TRP A 149 -8.27 19.88 -12.82
C TRP A 149 -8.35 19.02 -14.07
N THR A 150 -8.53 17.71 -13.92
CA THR A 150 -8.41 16.79 -15.06
C THR A 150 -9.73 16.20 -15.51
N SER A 151 -10.74 16.20 -14.66
CA SER A 151 -12.03 15.49 -14.85
C SER A 151 -11.83 14.04 -15.31
N ASN A 152 -10.72 13.41 -14.87
CA ASN A 152 -10.29 12.12 -15.38
C ASN A 152 -9.74 11.21 -14.27
N TRP A 153 -10.52 10.21 -13.90
CA TRP A 153 -10.14 9.20 -12.92
C TRP A 153 -8.89 8.39 -13.29
N THR A 154 -8.58 8.30 -14.58
CA THR A 154 -7.37 7.64 -15.06
C THR A 154 -6.11 8.32 -14.53
N VAL A 155 -6.10 9.65 -14.49
CA VAL A 155 -4.97 10.43 -13.94
C VAL A 155 -4.82 10.17 -12.45
N VAL A 156 -5.93 10.09 -11.72
CA VAL A 156 -5.92 9.76 -10.28
C VAL A 156 -5.28 8.38 -10.05
N LEU A 157 -5.72 7.35 -10.78
CA LEU A 157 -5.16 6.01 -10.67
C LEU A 157 -3.67 5.97 -11.03
N LEU A 158 -3.26 6.71 -12.07
CA LEU A 158 -1.85 6.81 -12.47
C LEU A 158 -1.00 7.41 -11.35
N VAL A 159 -1.46 8.48 -10.71
CA VAL A 159 -0.76 9.10 -9.58
C VAL A 159 -0.59 8.11 -8.44
N PHE A 160 -1.62 7.31 -8.11
CA PHE A 160 -1.48 6.26 -7.09
C PHE A 160 -0.52 5.15 -7.50
N ALA A 161 -0.51 4.74 -8.76
CA ALA A 161 0.48 3.78 -9.26
C ALA A 161 1.91 4.32 -9.08
N VAL A 162 2.16 5.60 -9.40
CA VAL A 162 3.46 6.26 -9.19
C VAL A 162 3.81 6.35 -7.70
N ILE A 163 2.85 6.67 -6.83
CA ILE A 163 3.05 6.67 -5.37
C ILE A 163 3.48 5.28 -4.87
N TYR A 164 2.84 4.21 -5.34
CA TYR A 164 3.21 2.85 -4.95
C TYR A 164 4.56 2.42 -5.53
N LEU A 165 4.90 2.82 -6.76
CA LEU A 165 6.24 2.63 -7.34
C LEU A 165 7.31 3.35 -6.51
N GLY A 166 7.07 4.60 -6.13
CA GLY A 166 7.94 5.35 -5.22
C GLY A 166 8.12 4.65 -3.87
N GLY A 167 7.05 4.06 -3.36
CA GLY A 167 7.08 3.22 -2.16
C GLY A 167 7.95 1.97 -2.34
N ALA A 168 7.83 1.27 -3.47
CA ALA A 168 8.64 0.09 -3.79
C ALA A 168 10.13 0.44 -3.90
N VAL A 169 10.46 1.54 -4.59
CA VAL A 169 11.83 2.05 -4.67
C VAL A 169 12.36 2.41 -3.27
N SER A 170 11.58 3.13 -2.47
CA SER A 170 11.97 3.48 -1.10
C SER A 170 12.26 2.25 -0.27
N TRP A 171 11.45 1.18 -0.38
CA TRP A 171 11.68 -0.08 0.30
C TRP A 171 12.97 -0.77 -0.13
N SER A 172 13.32 -0.73 -1.42
CA SER A 172 14.57 -1.32 -1.93
C SER A 172 15.83 -0.65 -1.35
N LEU A 173 15.70 0.60 -0.92
CA LEU A 173 16.80 1.38 -0.32
C LEU A 173 16.93 1.17 1.20
N VAL A 174 15.90 0.63 1.87
CA VAL A 174 15.95 0.36 3.32
C VAL A 174 16.79 -0.86 3.61
N ASP A 175 17.81 -0.71 4.48
CA ASP A 175 18.62 -1.82 4.98
C ASP A 175 18.27 -2.11 6.44
N CYS A 176 17.44 -3.12 6.65
CA CYS A 176 16.97 -3.53 7.98
C CYS A 176 18.03 -4.22 8.83
N ARG A 177 19.23 -4.43 8.31
CA ARG A 177 20.38 -4.98 9.07
C ARG A 177 21.05 -3.91 9.93
N ARG A 178 20.82 -2.63 9.65
CA ARG A 178 21.43 -1.49 10.35
C ARG A 178 20.54 -1.02 11.47
N VAL A 179 20.98 -1.19 12.70
CA VAL A 179 20.29 -0.72 13.90
C VAL A 179 20.75 0.70 14.24
N ILE A 180 19.81 1.59 14.52
CA ILE A 180 20.11 2.97 14.91
C ILE A 180 20.91 2.97 16.22
N GLY A 181 22.02 3.73 16.24
CA GLY A 181 22.88 3.87 17.42
C GLY A 181 23.89 2.72 17.64
N ARG A 182 23.94 1.72 16.75
CA ARG A 182 24.97 0.68 16.81
C ARG A 182 25.94 0.79 15.63
N PRO A 183 27.28 0.65 15.85
CA PRO A 183 28.21 0.57 14.75
C PRO A 183 27.91 -0.66 13.88
N PRO A 184 28.22 -0.64 12.56
CA PRO A 184 28.06 -1.81 11.71
C PRO A 184 28.87 -2.97 12.29
N ALA A 185 28.32 -4.17 12.31
CA ALA A 185 29.04 -5.38 12.69
C ALA A 185 30.23 -5.56 11.74
N SER A 186 31.40 -5.64 12.33
CA SER A 186 32.69 -5.86 11.63
C SER A 186 32.76 -7.26 11.04
#